data_3ae4d898642bcba5db2b1c0fe3c0c617
#
_entry.id   3ae4d898642bcba5db2b1c0fe3c0c617
#
_cell.length_a   1.000
_cell.length_b   1.000
_cell.length_c   1.000
_cell.angle_alpha   90.00
_cell.angle_beta   90.00
_cell.angle_gamma   90.00
#
_symmetry.space_group_name_H-M   'P 1'
#
loop_
_entity.id
_entity.type
_entity.pdbx_description
1 polymer ?
#
loop_
_entity_poly.entity_id
_entity_poly.type
_entity_poly.pdbx_seq_one_letter_code
_entity_poly.pdbx_strand_id
1 'polypeptide(L)'
;MTSMASPCISVCRMDPESGLCEGCLRNIDEIASWGSLSEDARRNVLAALKTRRVSPKSAQQPRPRELCEAASHAAWPAALRFIQRDWLSSNSVLVLDAQKGATLFDSGYVKHARNSREQITHMLEGMRLSRLINTHLHSDHCGANALLQQSFGCEIWIPSGSWQAAIDWDEDALIYSATGQRCQRFLPQKSLEPGERIQTAGLIWEVHAAPGHDPKSLVFFEASERLLISADVLWAEGFGVIFPELEGESGFDEQEAMLDLIEFMQPRWVFPGHGPAFSDLDQALASARKRLSAMRSDPGKHARHALKVLVKFLMLDLEWVEVDAFHAHLGRARLLKDCAKRMNMDPDQALSWVIDDLIAQEQLRREGSVLINHQRKAA
;
A
#
# COMPACT_ATOMS: atom_id res chain seq x y z
N MET A 1 11.11 9.47 -16.62
CA MET A 1 11.18 8.10 -17.19
C MET A 1 11.36 7.17 -16.01
N THR A 2 10.27 6.58 -15.52
CA THR A 2 10.29 5.67 -14.37
C THR A 2 10.93 4.35 -14.80
N SER A 3 12.09 4.04 -14.22
CA SER A 3 12.82 2.80 -14.49
C SER A 3 12.05 1.61 -13.90
N MET A 4 11.75 0.62 -14.73
CA MET A 4 11.13 -0.65 -14.29
C MET A 4 11.98 -1.30 -13.18
N ALA A 5 11.35 -1.68 -12.07
CA ALA A 5 12.01 -2.25 -10.90
C ALA A 5 12.79 -3.54 -11.25
N SER A 6 13.93 -3.74 -10.58
CA SER A 6 14.73 -4.94 -10.74
C SER A 6 14.04 -6.13 -10.05
N PRO A 7 13.96 -7.33 -10.69
CA PRO A 7 13.42 -8.54 -10.06
C PRO A 7 14.40 -9.18 -9.06
N CYS A 8 15.45 -8.48 -8.64
CA CYS A 8 16.43 -8.98 -7.69
C CYS A 8 15.83 -9.08 -6.28
N ILE A 9 15.89 -10.26 -5.68
CA ILE A 9 15.51 -10.53 -4.29
C ILE A 9 16.73 -10.72 -3.39
N SER A 10 17.90 -10.24 -3.83
CA SER A 10 19.17 -10.22 -3.08
C SER A 10 19.73 -11.56 -2.62
N VAL A 11 19.27 -12.68 -3.17
CA VAL A 11 19.87 -14.01 -2.91
C VAL A 11 21.19 -14.18 -3.66
N CYS A 12 21.35 -13.58 -4.82
CA CYS A 12 22.59 -13.44 -5.62
C CYS A 12 23.52 -14.67 -5.66
N ARG A 13 22.98 -15.90 -5.64
CA ARG A 13 23.70 -17.14 -5.80
C ARG A 13 23.35 -17.76 -7.14
N MET A 14 24.37 -18.03 -7.96
CA MET A 14 24.18 -18.67 -9.26
C MET A 14 24.14 -20.18 -9.08
N ASP A 15 23.09 -20.82 -9.62
CA ASP A 15 23.02 -22.26 -9.73
C ASP A 15 24.02 -22.74 -10.82
N PRO A 16 24.99 -23.58 -10.49
CA PRO A 16 26.02 -24.00 -11.42
C PRO A 16 25.50 -24.88 -12.59
N GLU A 17 24.36 -25.55 -12.42
CA GLU A 17 23.79 -26.41 -13.46
C GLU A 17 22.95 -25.61 -14.48
N SER A 18 22.14 -24.69 -14.02
CA SER A 18 21.26 -23.89 -14.88
C SER A 18 21.89 -22.59 -15.36
N GLY A 19 22.93 -22.10 -14.68
CA GLY A 19 23.53 -20.80 -14.93
C GLY A 19 22.61 -19.62 -14.58
N LEU A 20 21.55 -19.87 -13.79
CA LEU A 20 20.57 -18.88 -13.36
C LEU A 20 20.77 -18.52 -11.89
N CYS A 21 20.45 -17.28 -11.53
CA CYS A 21 20.42 -16.85 -10.14
C CYS A 21 19.28 -17.56 -9.39
N GLU A 22 19.58 -18.25 -8.30
CA GLU A 22 18.60 -18.99 -7.47
C GLU A 22 17.49 -18.05 -6.92
N GLY A 23 17.79 -16.77 -6.73
CA GLY A 23 16.82 -15.78 -6.26
C GLY A 23 15.90 -15.29 -7.38
N CYS A 24 16.47 -14.72 -8.44
CA CYS A 24 15.68 -14.02 -9.46
C CYS A 24 15.59 -14.73 -10.82
N LEU A 25 16.20 -15.92 -10.96
CA LEU A 25 16.22 -16.73 -12.19
C LEU A 25 16.78 -16.03 -13.44
N ARG A 26 17.44 -14.88 -13.29
CA ARG A 26 18.20 -14.24 -14.36
C ARG A 26 19.55 -14.93 -14.54
N ASN A 27 20.04 -14.94 -15.76
CA ASN A 27 21.43 -15.27 -16.01
C ASN A 27 22.35 -14.09 -15.63
N ILE A 28 23.66 -14.30 -15.65
CA ILE A 28 24.64 -13.29 -15.24
C ILE A 28 24.60 -12.05 -16.15
N ASP A 29 24.35 -12.21 -17.45
CA ASP A 29 24.31 -11.12 -18.42
C ASP A 29 23.07 -10.24 -18.21
N GLU A 30 21.91 -10.86 -17.93
CA GLU A 30 20.66 -10.15 -17.60
C GLU A 30 20.78 -9.39 -16.26
N ILE A 31 21.57 -9.89 -15.34
CA ILE A 31 21.86 -9.19 -14.06
C ILE A 31 22.76 -8.00 -14.33
N ALA A 32 23.87 -8.20 -15.05
CA ALA A 32 24.87 -7.17 -15.31
C ALA A 32 24.33 -6.02 -16.17
N SER A 33 23.51 -6.34 -17.16
CA SER A 33 22.95 -5.35 -18.09
C SER A 33 21.67 -4.66 -17.61
N TRP A 34 21.05 -5.10 -16.53
CA TRP A 34 19.72 -4.64 -16.10
C TRP A 34 19.58 -3.10 -16.05
N GLY A 35 20.59 -2.42 -15.51
CA GLY A 35 20.61 -0.95 -15.41
C GLY A 35 20.58 -0.22 -16.74
N SER A 36 21.12 -0.82 -17.80
CA SER A 36 21.25 -0.26 -19.14
C SER A 36 20.20 -0.73 -20.16
N LEU A 37 19.34 -1.73 -19.78
CA LEU A 37 18.29 -2.23 -20.66
C LEU A 37 17.20 -1.18 -20.88
N SER A 38 16.64 -1.16 -22.11
CA SER A 38 15.41 -0.46 -22.41
C SER A 38 14.22 -1.10 -21.67
N GLU A 39 13.12 -0.37 -21.51
CA GLU A 39 11.92 -0.90 -20.84
C GLU A 39 11.36 -2.13 -21.53
N ASP A 40 11.35 -2.17 -22.88
CA ASP A 40 10.91 -3.34 -23.63
C ASP A 40 11.83 -4.55 -23.40
N ALA A 41 13.14 -4.32 -23.31
CA ALA A 41 14.08 -5.38 -23.00
C ALA A 41 13.90 -5.89 -21.56
N ARG A 42 13.62 -5.03 -20.60
CA ARG A 42 13.27 -5.44 -19.22
C ARG A 42 11.98 -6.24 -19.16
N ARG A 43 10.93 -5.83 -19.90
CA ARG A 43 9.69 -6.60 -20.05
C ARG A 43 9.94 -8.00 -20.60
N ASN A 44 10.78 -8.11 -21.61
CA ASN A 44 11.11 -9.41 -22.20
C ASN A 44 11.86 -10.32 -21.21
N VAL A 45 12.78 -9.78 -20.42
CA VAL A 45 13.46 -10.54 -19.37
C VAL A 45 12.44 -11.00 -18.33
N LEU A 46 11.56 -10.14 -17.82
CA LEU A 46 10.53 -10.53 -16.86
C LEU A 46 9.60 -11.62 -17.39
N ALA A 47 9.22 -11.55 -18.67
CA ALA A 47 8.44 -12.60 -19.33
C ALA A 47 9.22 -13.94 -19.39
N ALA A 48 10.52 -13.90 -19.68
CA ALA A 48 11.37 -15.10 -19.68
C ALA A 48 11.51 -15.72 -18.28
N LEU A 49 11.51 -14.91 -17.21
CA LEU A 49 11.56 -15.42 -15.84
C LEU A 49 10.30 -16.22 -15.49
N LYS A 50 9.12 -15.81 -15.99
CA LYS A 50 7.87 -16.57 -15.80
C LYS A 50 7.97 -17.99 -16.39
N THR A 51 8.53 -18.12 -17.58
CA THR A 51 8.72 -19.42 -18.23
C THR A 51 9.79 -20.29 -17.54
N ARG A 52 10.84 -19.71 -17.02
CA ARG A 52 11.89 -20.43 -16.26
C ARG A 52 11.37 -21.04 -14.96
N ARG A 53 10.37 -20.42 -14.30
CA ARG A 53 9.70 -20.96 -13.11
C ARG A 53 8.83 -22.18 -13.38
N VAL A 54 8.22 -22.27 -14.56
CA VAL A 54 7.31 -23.36 -14.93
C VAL A 54 8.06 -24.60 -15.43
N SER A 55 9.37 -24.51 -15.65
CA SER A 55 10.16 -25.64 -16.13
C SER A 55 10.35 -26.74 -15.06
N PRO A 56 10.14 -28.03 -15.41
CA PRO A 56 10.09 -29.15 -14.42
C PRO A 56 11.35 -29.36 -13.57
N LYS A 57 12.48 -28.73 -13.92
CA LYS A 57 13.72 -28.83 -13.12
C LYS A 57 13.70 -28.02 -11.83
N SER A 58 12.82 -27.02 -11.72
CA SER A 58 12.60 -26.30 -10.45
C SER A 58 11.58 -27.02 -9.54
N ALA A 59 10.89 -28.03 -10.05
CA ALA A 59 9.91 -28.84 -9.31
C ALA A 59 10.51 -30.07 -8.60
N GLN A 60 11.83 -30.30 -8.67
CA GLN A 60 12.46 -31.47 -8.08
C GLN A 60 13.21 -31.14 -6.79
N GLN A 61 12.53 -30.55 -5.82
CA GLN A 61 12.68 -30.92 -4.41
C GLN A 61 11.33 -30.77 -3.73
N PRO A 62 10.57 -31.86 -3.54
CA PRO A 62 9.52 -31.86 -2.55
C PRO A 62 10.25 -31.75 -1.20
N ARG A 63 10.18 -30.58 -0.58
CA ARG A 63 10.49 -30.51 0.86
C ARG A 63 9.54 -31.47 1.55
N PRO A 64 10.04 -32.33 2.48
CA PRO A 64 9.19 -33.30 3.16
C PRO A 64 8.03 -32.56 3.85
N ARG A 65 6.83 -32.83 3.41
CA ARG A 65 5.57 -32.35 3.99
C ARG A 65 5.27 -33.04 5.34
N GLU A 66 6.21 -33.87 5.85
CA GLU A 66 5.94 -34.82 6.93
C GLU A 66 6.67 -34.55 8.26
N LEU A 67 7.23 -33.35 8.50
CA LEU A 67 7.86 -33.06 9.81
C LEU A 67 7.36 -31.79 10.48
N CYS A 68 6.12 -31.37 10.23
CA CYS A 68 5.54 -30.15 10.82
C CYS A 68 4.18 -30.37 11.50
N GLU A 69 3.95 -31.53 12.09
CA GLU A 69 2.79 -31.76 12.95
C GLU A 69 3.19 -31.79 14.42
N ALA A 70 3.62 -30.70 15.00
CA ALA A 70 3.55 -30.42 16.45
C ALA A 70 4.34 -29.16 16.84
N ALA A 71 4.09 -28.02 16.21
CA ALA A 71 4.44 -26.74 16.81
C ALA A 71 3.24 -25.83 16.64
N SER A 72 2.85 -25.12 17.68
CA SER A 72 1.82 -24.08 17.65
C SER A 72 2.15 -23.09 16.53
N HIS A 73 1.45 -23.22 15.40
CA HIS A 73 1.73 -22.41 14.21
C HIS A 73 1.22 -20.99 14.42
N ALA A 74 2.08 -20.10 14.91
CA ALA A 74 1.93 -18.69 14.63
C ALA A 74 2.06 -18.53 13.10
N ALA A 75 1.06 -17.90 12.47
CA ALA A 75 1.02 -17.70 11.02
C ALA A 75 2.24 -16.93 10.50
N TRP A 76 2.88 -16.12 11.36
CA TRP A 76 4.09 -15.31 11.13
C TRP A 76 4.96 -15.24 12.40
N PRO A 77 6.20 -14.68 12.33
CA PRO A 77 7.12 -14.60 13.47
C PRO A 77 6.51 -13.96 14.71
N ALA A 78 6.82 -14.50 15.88
CA ALA A 78 6.29 -14.02 17.17
C ALA A 78 6.63 -12.55 17.48
N ALA A 79 7.66 -12.00 16.85
CA ALA A 79 8.02 -10.59 16.96
C ALA A 79 7.05 -9.64 16.22
N LEU A 80 6.23 -10.16 15.29
CA LEU A 80 5.36 -9.36 14.44
C LEU A 80 3.94 -9.30 15.01
N ARG A 81 3.36 -8.10 15.03
CA ARG A 81 1.96 -7.83 15.35
C ARG A 81 1.32 -7.13 14.18
N PHE A 82 0.23 -7.69 13.66
CA PHE A 82 -0.60 -7.05 12.65
C PHE A 82 -1.78 -6.38 13.33
N ILE A 83 -1.94 -5.07 13.10
CA ILE A 83 -3.01 -4.25 13.66
C ILE A 83 -3.98 -3.96 12.51
N GLN A 84 -5.01 -4.80 12.40
CA GLN A 84 -6.06 -4.57 11.41
C GLN A 84 -7.00 -3.46 11.89
N ARG A 85 -7.35 -2.57 10.97
CA ARG A 85 -8.23 -1.41 11.20
C ARG A 85 -9.41 -1.41 10.24
N ASP A 86 -10.30 -0.43 10.44
CA ASP A 86 -11.37 -0.12 9.48
C ASP A 86 -10.86 0.72 8.31
N TRP A 87 -11.75 1.04 7.37
CA TRP A 87 -11.40 1.72 6.13
C TRP A 87 -10.94 3.18 6.27
N LEU A 88 -11.14 3.81 7.42
CA LEU A 88 -10.65 5.18 7.64
C LEU A 88 -9.17 5.24 8.00
N SER A 89 -8.61 4.16 8.48
CA SER A 89 -7.20 4.05 8.83
C SER A 89 -6.57 2.87 8.13
N SER A 90 -5.37 3.04 7.64
CA SER A 90 -4.57 1.90 7.20
C SER A 90 -4.29 0.95 8.36
N ASN A 91 -4.04 -0.30 8.04
CA ASN A 91 -3.47 -1.27 8.95
C ASN A 91 -2.04 -0.85 9.34
N SER A 92 -1.54 -1.43 10.42
CA SER A 92 -0.16 -1.23 10.85
C SER A 92 0.52 -2.57 11.11
N VAL A 93 1.83 -2.64 10.87
CA VAL A 93 2.67 -3.77 11.24
C VAL A 93 3.67 -3.30 12.29
N LEU A 94 3.62 -3.90 13.49
CA LEU A 94 4.55 -3.62 14.58
C LEU A 94 5.51 -4.80 14.71
N VAL A 95 6.81 -4.54 14.64
CA VAL A 95 7.86 -5.54 14.83
C VAL A 95 8.60 -5.23 16.12
N LEU A 96 8.52 -6.15 17.08
CA LEU A 96 9.09 -6.03 18.42
C LEU A 96 10.54 -6.50 18.42
N ASP A 97 11.50 -5.59 18.66
CA ASP A 97 12.92 -5.90 18.73
C ASP A 97 13.45 -5.57 20.13
N ALA A 98 13.72 -6.60 20.93
CA ALA A 98 14.17 -6.45 22.31
C ALA A 98 15.53 -5.74 22.44
N GLN A 99 16.34 -5.73 21.38
CA GLN A 99 17.68 -5.13 21.40
C GLN A 99 17.70 -3.69 20.88
N LYS A 100 16.92 -3.41 19.81
CA LYS A 100 16.95 -2.13 19.08
C LYS A 100 15.70 -1.29 19.32
N GLY A 101 14.70 -1.81 20.02
CA GLY A 101 13.38 -1.24 20.15
C GLY A 101 12.48 -1.52 18.94
N ALA A 102 11.19 -1.40 19.12
CA ALA A 102 10.19 -1.76 18.12
C ALA A 102 10.20 -0.83 16.90
N THR A 103 9.79 -1.37 15.77
CA THR A 103 9.56 -0.66 14.51
C THR A 103 8.09 -0.79 14.14
N LEU A 104 7.43 0.33 13.84
CA LEU A 104 6.05 0.38 13.35
C LEU A 104 6.04 0.76 11.88
N PHE A 105 5.28 0.03 11.05
CA PHE A 105 4.97 0.39 9.68
C PHE A 105 3.54 0.92 9.63
N ASP A 106 3.39 2.15 9.14
CA ASP A 106 2.19 2.97 9.08
C ASP A 106 1.48 3.19 10.42
N SER A 107 0.73 4.28 10.53
CA SER A 107 0.20 4.75 11.81
C SER A 107 -1.33 4.91 11.86
N GLY A 108 -1.99 4.92 10.72
CA GLY A 108 -3.42 5.17 10.60
C GLY A 108 -3.77 6.65 10.49
N TYR A 109 -5.07 6.95 10.44
CA TYR A 109 -5.63 8.28 10.23
C TYR A 109 -5.65 9.11 11.53
N VAL A 110 -5.59 10.43 11.38
CA VAL A 110 -5.52 11.39 12.51
C VAL A 110 -6.69 11.26 13.49
N LYS A 111 -7.91 10.95 13.03
CA LYS A 111 -9.08 10.74 13.90
C LYS A 111 -8.86 9.61 14.89
N HIS A 112 -8.15 8.57 14.50
CA HIS A 112 -7.86 7.39 15.30
C HIS A 112 -6.50 7.46 16.02
N ALA A 113 -5.77 8.57 15.93
CA ALA A 113 -4.40 8.69 16.48
C ALA A 113 -4.29 8.32 17.96
N ARG A 114 -5.28 8.69 18.79
CA ARG A 114 -5.32 8.31 20.21
C ARG A 114 -5.45 6.81 20.41
N ASN A 115 -6.38 6.18 19.70
CA ASN A 115 -6.56 4.74 19.72
C ASN A 115 -5.30 4.01 19.23
N SER A 116 -4.67 4.52 18.16
CA SER A 116 -3.38 4.00 17.66
C SER A 116 -2.32 4.02 18.75
N ARG A 117 -2.16 5.15 19.44
CA ARG A 117 -1.21 5.29 20.56
C ARG A 117 -1.49 4.28 21.66
N GLU A 118 -2.75 4.13 22.08
CA GLU A 118 -3.13 3.22 23.16
C GLU A 118 -2.89 1.75 22.79
N GLN A 119 -3.29 1.33 21.59
CA GLN A 119 -3.04 -0.02 21.08
C GLN A 119 -1.55 -0.32 20.97
N ILE A 120 -0.77 0.61 20.39
CA ILE A 120 0.68 0.46 20.24
C ILE A 120 1.33 0.39 21.63
N THR A 121 0.95 1.27 22.58
CA THR A 121 1.48 1.23 23.95
C THR A 121 1.27 -0.15 24.59
N HIS A 122 0.07 -0.71 24.45
CA HIS A 122 -0.23 -2.03 24.98
C HIS A 122 0.62 -3.13 24.33
N MET A 123 0.74 -3.09 22.99
CA MET A 123 1.49 -4.11 22.21
C MET A 123 3.01 -4.01 22.36
N LEU A 124 3.53 -2.86 22.77
CA LEU A 124 4.96 -2.67 23.04
C LEU A 124 5.43 -3.45 24.28
N GLU A 125 4.53 -3.84 25.19
CA GLU A 125 4.88 -4.60 26.40
C GLU A 125 6.03 -3.96 27.20
N GLY A 126 6.08 -2.63 27.21
CA GLY A 126 7.15 -1.86 27.88
C GLY A 126 8.39 -1.59 27.00
N MET A 127 8.46 -2.13 25.80
CA MET A 127 9.54 -1.81 24.86
C MET A 127 9.41 -0.37 24.32
N ARG A 128 10.54 0.22 23.95
CA ARG A 128 10.57 1.51 23.26
C ARG A 128 10.12 1.34 21.80
N LEU A 129 9.24 2.22 21.32
CA LEU A 129 9.05 2.42 19.89
C LEU A 129 10.21 3.27 19.37
N SER A 130 11.11 2.68 18.60
CA SER A 130 12.29 3.39 18.09
C SER A 130 12.06 4.05 16.74
N ARG A 131 11.27 3.41 15.88
CA ARG A 131 11.04 3.86 14.51
C ARG A 131 9.59 3.70 14.10
N LEU A 132 9.11 4.68 13.34
CA LEU A 132 7.88 4.63 12.58
C LEU A 132 8.24 4.81 11.11
N ILE A 133 7.86 3.89 10.26
CA ILE A 133 8.20 3.87 8.84
C ILE A 133 6.90 3.95 8.04
N ASN A 134 6.81 4.92 7.13
CA ASN A 134 5.64 5.00 6.26
C ASN A 134 5.91 4.33 4.91
N THR A 135 4.91 3.59 4.43
CA THR A 135 4.87 3.03 3.08
C THR A 135 4.70 4.14 2.05
N HIS A 136 3.85 5.11 2.35
CA HIS A 136 3.61 6.36 1.61
C HIS A 136 2.94 7.37 2.54
N LEU A 137 2.67 8.59 2.06
CA LEU A 137 2.19 9.67 2.91
C LEU A 137 0.71 10.05 2.68
N HIS A 138 -0.15 9.12 2.24
CA HIS A 138 -1.58 9.36 2.35
C HIS A 138 -2.00 9.47 3.82
N SER A 139 -3.00 10.29 4.07
CA SER A 139 -3.40 10.70 5.43
C SER A 139 -3.80 9.54 6.35
N ASP A 140 -4.31 8.46 5.78
CA ASP A 140 -4.71 7.26 6.50
C ASP A 140 -3.53 6.33 6.84
N HIS A 141 -2.36 6.56 6.25
CA HIS A 141 -1.10 5.85 6.57
C HIS A 141 -0.21 6.63 7.54
N CYS A 142 -0.25 7.96 7.50
CA CYS A 142 0.65 8.80 8.29
C CYS A 142 -0.04 9.77 9.26
N GLY A 143 -1.37 9.79 9.32
CA GLY A 143 -2.14 10.76 10.10
C GLY A 143 -1.90 10.72 11.60
N ALA A 144 -1.48 9.59 12.17
CA ALA A 144 -1.12 9.50 13.58
C ALA A 144 0.37 9.77 13.87
N ASN A 145 1.20 10.00 12.86
CA ASN A 145 2.64 10.20 12.99
C ASN A 145 3.00 11.25 14.03
N ALA A 146 2.38 12.44 13.96
CA ALA A 146 2.67 13.54 14.89
C ALA A 146 2.44 13.16 16.35
N LEU A 147 1.29 12.53 16.66
CA LEU A 147 0.98 12.11 18.03
C LEU A 147 1.91 10.99 18.51
N LEU A 148 2.23 10.02 17.65
CA LEU A 148 3.12 8.92 18.01
C LEU A 148 4.56 9.41 18.20
N GLN A 149 5.05 10.31 17.33
CA GLN A 149 6.35 10.95 17.49
C GLN A 149 6.45 11.72 18.81
N GLN A 150 5.43 12.53 19.14
CA GLN A 150 5.36 13.24 20.39
C GLN A 150 5.32 12.30 21.61
N SER A 151 4.57 11.20 21.52
CA SER A 151 4.34 10.29 22.65
C SER A 151 5.52 9.36 22.93
N PHE A 152 6.21 8.89 21.88
CA PHE A 152 7.25 7.88 22.01
C PHE A 152 8.66 8.40 21.72
N GLY A 153 8.80 9.61 21.13
CA GLY A 153 10.10 10.13 20.71
C GLY A 153 10.75 9.25 19.60
N CYS A 154 9.94 8.57 18.80
CA CYS A 154 10.43 7.70 17.74
C CYS A 154 10.89 8.49 16.51
N GLU A 155 11.85 7.95 15.77
CA GLU A 155 12.21 8.47 14.46
C GLU A 155 11.12 8.13 13.44
N ILE A 156 10.81 9.08 12.54
CA ILE A 156 9.92 8.84 11.40
C ILE A 156 10.75 8.73 10.14
N TRP A 157 10.60 7.62 9.43
CA TRP A 157 11.25 7.34 8.16
C TRP A 157 10.20 7.31 7.06
N ILE A 158 10.43 8.03 5.96
CA ILE A 158 9.45 8.21 4.89
C ILE A 158 10.08 7.90 3.52
N PRO A 159 9.27 7.62 2.48
CA PRO A 159 9.79 7.49 1.12
C PRO A 159 10.57 8.74 0.68
N SER A 160 11.71 8.57 0.04
CA SER A 160 12.57 9.67 -0.43
C SER A 160 11.84 10.61 -1.39
N GLY A 161 10.98 10.08 -2.26
CA GLY A 161 10.16 10.87 -3.17
C GLY A 161 9.20 11.85 -2.49
N SER A 162 8.89 11.63 -1.20
CA SER A 162 8.03 12.52 -0.40
C SER A 162 8.81 13.44 0.54
N TRP A 163 10.14 13.33 0.58
CA TRP A 163 10.97 14.00 1.58
C TRP A 163 10.80 15.52 1.59
N GLN A 164 10.97 16.16 0.42
CA GLN A 164 10.91 17.62 0.34
C GLN A 164 9.52 18.14 0.69
N ALA A 165 8.46 17.49 0.17
CA ALA A 165 7.08 17.86 0.47
C ALA A 165 6.76 17.76 1.97
N ALA A 166 7.28 16.73 2.66
CA ALA A 166 7.10 16.56 4.09
C ALA A 166 7.88 17.58 4.94
N ILE A 167 9.10 17.94 4.53
CA ILE A 167 9.91 18.98 5.20
C ILE A 167 9.23 20.35 5.08
N ASP A 168 8.82 20.72 3.88
CA ASP A 168 8.16 22.01 3.61
C ASP A 168 6.70 22.02 4.09
N TRP A 169 6.13 20.84 4.30
CA TRP A 169 4.73 20.59 4.60
C TRP A 169 3.81 21.13 3.50
N ASP A 170 4.15 20.76 2.27
CA ASP A 170 3.37 21.11 1.08
C ASP A 170 2.14 20.19 0.97
N GLU A 171 0.99 20.65 1.45
CA GLU A 171 -0.26 19.88 1.46
C GLU A 171 -0.80 19.58 0.06
N ASP A 172 -0.43 20.34 -0.96
CA ASP A 172 -0.79 20.06 -2.35
C ASP A 172 0.04 18.91 -2.90
N ALA A 173 1.36 18.93 -2.69
CA ALA A 173 2.26 17.85 -3.09
C ALA A 173 2.05 16.55 -2.29
N LEU A 174 1.51 16.66 -1.06
CA LEU A 174 1.08 15.55 -0.19
C LEU A 174 -0.38 15.13 -0.44
N ILE A 175 -1.05 15.75 -1.42
CA ILE A 175 -2.45 15.52 -1.85
C ILE A 175 -3.53 15.75 -0.78
N TYR A 176 -3.19 16.30 0.39
CA TYR A 176 -4.19 16.56 1.45
C TYR A 176 -5.21 17.62 1.02
N SER A 177 -4.76 18.75 0.43
CA SER A 177 -5.63 19.78 -0.14
C SER A 177 -6.49 19.23 -1.28
N ALA A 178 -5.90 18.38 -2.15
CA ALA A 178 -6.59 17.81 -3.32
C ALA A 178 -7.74 16.87 -2.93
N THR A 179 -7.64 16.23 -1.77
CA THR A 179 -8.62 15.25 -1.25
C THR A 179 -9.48 15.80 -0.12
N GLY A 180 -9.16 16.97 0.43
CA GLY A 180 -9.82 17.53 1.62
C GLY A 180 -9.55 16.72 2.90
N GLN A 181 -8.53 15.87 2.90
CA GLN A 181 -8.15 15.03 4.04
C GLN A 181 -7.26 15.81 5.02
N ARG A 182 -7.18 15.31 6.25
CA ARG A 182 -6.44 15.96 7.33
C ARG A 182 -5.24 15.11 7.76
N CYS A 183 -4.09 15.76 7.88
CA CYS A 183 -2.91 15.20 8.51
C CYS A 183 -2.23 16.26 9.38
N GLN A 184 -1.77 15.90 10.57
CA GLN A 184 -1.00 16.80 11.41
C GLN A 184 0.47 16.76 10.99
N ARG A 185 1.11 17.95 10.92
CA ARG A 185 2.53 18.05 10.58
C ARG A 185 3.36 17.24 11.56
N PHE A 186 4.22 16.39 11.05
CA PHE A 186 5.25 15.65 11.76
C PHE A 186 6.63 15.98 11.16
N LEU A 187 7.69 15.60 11.82
CA LEU A 187 9.05 15.85 11.36
C LEU A 187 9.72 14.52 11.01
N PRO A 188 10.00 14.22 9.74
CA PRO A 188 10.75 13.03 9.36
C PRO A 188 12.24 13.18 9.68
N GLN A 189 12.90 12.09 10.07
CA GLN A 189 14.33 12.04 10.38
C GLN A 189 15.15 11.31 9.33
N LYS A 190 14.53 10.44 8.52
CA LYS A 190 15.22 9.70 7.47
C LYS A 190 14.34 9.53 6.23
N SER A 191 14.94 9.72 5.06
CA SER A 191 14.38 9.27 3.77
C SER A 191 14.80 7.83 3.48
N LEU A 192 13.91 7.05 2.86
CA LEU A 192 14.15 5.68 2.42
C LEU A 192 14.19 5.61 0.91
N GLU A 193 15.26 5.01 0.39
CA GLU A 193 15.40 4.74 -1.04
C GLU A 193 15.05 3.28 -1.36
N PRO A 194 14.44 3.00 -2.51
CA PRO A 194 14.33 1.64 -3.01
C PRO A 194 15.70 0.96 -3.11
N GLY A 195 15.79 -0.28 -2.63
CA GLY A 195 17.04 -1.04 -2.54
C GLY A 195 17.70 -1.00 -1.17
N GLU A 196 17.27 -0.10 -0.27
CA GLU A 196 17.72 -0.14 1.12
C GLU A 196 17.23 -1.41 1.85
N ARG A 197 17.86 -1.72 2.98
CA ARG A 197 17.49 -2.82 3.86
C ARG A 197 17.31 -2.33 5.29
N ILE A 198 16.23 -2.75 5.91
CA ILE A 198 15.88 -2.38 7.28
C ILE A 198 15.95 -3.64 8.14
N GLN A 199 16.84 -3.64 9.12
CA GLN A 199 16.97 -4.74 10.05
C GLN A 199 16.20 -4.47 11.34
N THR A 200 15.33 -5.41 11.74
CA THR A 200 14.59 -5.38 13.00
C THR A 200 14.20 -6.80 13.44
N ALA A 201 14.45 -7.15 14.70
CA ALA A 201 14.13 -8.45 15.29
C ALA A 201 14.69 -9.67 14.51
N GLY A 202 15.87 -9.53 13.91
CA GLY A 202 16.48 -10.58 13.08
C GLY A 202 15.91 -10.67 11.65
N LEU A 203 14.83 -9.96 11.33
CA LEU A 203 14.24 -9.85 10.00
C LEU A 203 14.95 -8.76 9.19
N ILE A 204 15.06 -8.97 7.88
CA ILE A 204 15.66 -8.01 6.94
C ILE A 204 14.61 -7.64 5.89
N TRP A 205 14.04 -6.46 6.04
CA TRP A 205 13.05 -5.91 5.11
C TRP A 205 13.75 -5.19 3.96
N GLU A 206 13.56 -5.66 2.76
CA GLU A 206 14.02 -5.02 1.53
C GLU A 206 13.00 -3.98 1.08
N VAL A 207 13.48 -2.78 0.79
CA VAL A 207 12.65 -1.65 0.36
C VAL A 207 12.51 -1.67 -1.15
N HIS A 208 11.28 -1.76 -1.65
CA HIS A 208 11.00 -1.72 -3.09
C HIS A 208 10.13 -0.52 -3.44
N ALA A 209 10.44 0.15 -4.55
CA ALA A 209 9.54 1.14 -5.12
C ALA A 209 8.23 0.47 -5.55
N ALA A 210 7.12 1.11 -5.26
CA ALA A 210 5.78 0.57 -5.52
C ALA A 210 4.86 1.60 -6.19
N PRO A 211 5.25 2.15 -7.34
CA PRO A 211 4.43 3.11 -8.06
C PRO A 211 3.13 2.45 -8.55
N GLY A 212 2.11 3.26 -8.79
CA GLY A 212 0.77 2.84 -9.21
C GLY A 212 -0.26 3.64 -8.43
N HIS A 213 -0.63 3.18 -7.24
CA HIS A 213 -1.54 3.91 -6.34
C HIS A 213 -0.99 5.31 -5.97
N ASP A 214 0.25 5.39 -5.53
CA ASP A 214 1.03 6.61 -5.31
C ASP A 214 2.42 6.42 -5.93
N PRO A 215 2.91 7.34 -6.78
CA PRO A 215 4.22 7.22 -7.45
C PRO A 215 5.42 7.11 -6.51
N LYS A 216 5.24 7.55 -5.26
CA LYS A 216 6.29 7.60 -4.23
C LYS A 216 6.20 6.46 -3.22
N SER A 217 5.20 5.55 -3.37
CA SER A 217 4.99 4.43 -2.46
C SER A 217 6.16 3.46 -2.41
N LEU A 218 6.30 2.84 -1.23
CA LEU A 218 7.21 1.73 -0.98
C LEU A 218 6.44 0.51 -0.47
N VAL A 219 6.95 -0.67 -0.79
CA VAL A 219 6.57 -1.93 -0.16
C VAL A 219 7.80 -2.55 0.48
N PHE A 220 7.59 -3.39 1.50
CA PHE A 220 8.69 -4.00 2.25
C PHE A 220 8.58 -5.52 2.18
N PHE A 221 9.62 -6.18 1.66
CA PHE A 221 9.65 -7.62 1.54
C PHE A 221 10.74 -8.23 2.45
N GLU A 222 10.36 -9.22 3.24
CA GLU A 222 11.25 -10.01 4.07
C GLU A 222 11.39 -11.41 3.46
N ALA A 223 12.55 -11.69 2.91
CA ALA A 223 12.75 -12.85 2.03
C ALA A 223 12.84 -14.19 2.77
N SER A 224 13.35 -14.22 4.03
CA SER A 224 13.55 -15.47 4.77
C SER A 224 12.22 -16.11 5.21
N GLU A 225 11.28 -15.30 5.68
CA GLU A 225 9.93 -15.72 6.08
C GLU A 225 8.89 -15.50 4.98
N ARG A 226 9.32 -14.84 3.88
CA ARG A 226 8.46 -14.49 2.73
C ARG A 226 7.25 -13.65 3.15
N LEU A 227 7.52 -12.56 3.86
CA LEU A 227 6.52 -11.62 4.34
C LEU A 227 6.53 -10.36 3.47
N LEU A 228 5.36 -9.85 3.10
CA LEU A 228 5.23 -8.63 2.34
C LEU A 228 4.32 -7.63 3.06
N ILE A 229 4.80 -6.43 3.31
CA ILE A 229 3.98 -5.28 3.64
C ILE A 229 3.66 -4.61 2.31
N SER A 230 2.44 -4.81 1.79
CA SER A 230 2.05 -4.41 0.44
C SER A 230 1.41 -3.03 0.36
N ALA A 231 1.13 -2.39 1.50
CA ALA A 231 0.40 -1.12 1.55
C ALA A 231 -0.86 -1.18 0.66
N ASP A 232 -1.02 -0.21 -0.23
CA ASP A 232 -2.20 -0.08 -1.09
C ASP A 232 -2.00 -0.63 -2.51
N VAL A 233 -0.88 -1.30 -2.75
CA VAL A 233 -0.58 -1.96 -4.02
C VAL A 233 -1.35 -3.26 -4.20
N LEU A 234 -1.54 -4.03 -3.11
CA LEU A 234 -2.26 -5.29 -3.17
C LEU A 234 -2.99 -5.57 -1.85
N TRP A 235 -4.30 -5.74 -1.92
CA TRP A 235 -5.18 -6.22 -0.86
C TRP A 235 -5.68 -7.62 -1.17
N ALA A 236 -6.36 -8.28 -0.24
CA ALA A 236 -7.00 -9.57 -0.52
C ALA A 236 -7.99 -9.47 -1.70
N GLU A 237 -8.66 -8.32 -1.85
CA GLU A 237 -9.60 -8.06 -2.94
C GLU A 237 -9.29 -6.73 -3.64
N GLY A 238 -8.23 -6.70 -4.45
CA GLY A 238 -7.87 -5.55 -5.27
C GLY A 238 -6.73 -4.70 -4.70
N PHE A 239 -6.83 -3.37 -4.83
CA PHE A 239 -5.79 -2.39 -4.49
C PHE A 239 -6.41 -0.99 -4.31
N GLY A 240 -5.63 -0.02 -3.86
CA GLY A 240 -5.99 1.37 -3.69
C GLY A 240 -6.33 2.10 -5.00
N VAL A 241 -6.91 3.32 -4.91
CA VAL A 241 -7.17 4.16 -6.08
C VAL A 241 -5.85 4.52 -6.76
N ILE A 242 -5.79 4.44 -8.08
CA ILE A 242 -4.59 4.82 -8.84
C ILE A 242 -4.70 6.31 -9.17
N PHE A 243 -4.16 7.16 -8.29
CA PHE A 243 -4.29 8.61 -8.40
C PHE A 243 -3.65 9.20 -9.66
N PRO A 244 -2.44 8.79 -10.11
CA PRO A 244 -1.82 9.36 -11.32
C PRO A 244 -2.72 9.28 -12.54
N GLU A 245 -3.46 8.20 -12.72
CA GLU A 245 -4.40 8.05 -13.84
C GLU A 245 -5.52 9.08 -13.82
N LEU A 246 -5.93 9.57 -12.67
CA LEU A 246 -6.94 10.63 -12.55
C LEU A 246 -6.38 11.98 -12.97
N GLU A 247 -5.10 12.21 -12.75
CA GLU A 247 -4.37 13.42 -13.10
C GLU A 247 -3.89 13.42 -14.58
N GLY A 248 -4.02 12.30 -15.27
CA GLY A 248 -3.61 12.14 -16.68
C GLY A 248 -2.18 11.63 -16.84
N GLU A 249 -1.59 11.12 -15.77
CA GLU A 249 -0.29 10.47 -15.74
C GLU A 249 -0.44 8.95 -15.79
N SER A 250 0.65 8.24 -16.08
CA SER A 250 0.67 6.76 -16.06
C SER A 250 0.61 6.23 -14.62
N GLY A 251 -0.17 5.21 -14.41
CA GLY A 251 -0.31 4.52 -13.13
C GLY A 251 -0.77 3.07 -13.29
N PHE A 252 -1.52 2.77 -14.36
CA PHE A 252 -1.99 1.39 -14.60
C PHE A 252 -0.85 0.45 -15.00
N ASP A 253 0.13 0.93 -15.79
CA ASP A 253 1.27 0.12 -16.20
C ASP A 253 2.21 -0.14 -15.01
N GLU A 254 2.41 0.85 -14.16
CA GLU A 254 3.16 0.76 -12.93
C GLU A 254 2.49 -0.22 -11.95
N GLN A 255 1.17 -0.13 -11.80
CA GLN A 255 0.41 -1.06 -10.97
C GLN A 255 0.53 -2.50 -11.47
N GLU A 256 0.43 -2.72 -12.79
CA GLU A 256 0.62 -4.05 -13.39
C GLU A 256 2.01 -4.60 -13.13
N ALA A 257 3.06 -3.77 -13.33
CA ALA A 257 4.43 -4.14 -13.05
C ALA A 257 4.65 -4.52 -11.58
N MET A 258 3.96 -3.83 -10.65
CA MET A 258 4.01 -4.16 -9.23
C MET A 258 3.32 -5.49 -8.93
N LEU A 259 2.18 -5.79 -9.53
CA LEU A 259 1.53 -7.11 -9.38
C LEU A 259 2.43 -8.23 -9.91
N ASP A 260 3.12 -7.99 -11.04
CA ASP A 260 4.11 -8.94 -11.59
C ASP A 260 5.31 -9.13 -10.65
N LEU A 261 5.80 -8.06 -10.02
CA LEU A 261 6.89 -8.14 -9.04
C LEU A 261 6.46 -8.92 -7.78
N ILE A 262 5.26 -8.67 -7.27
CA ILE A 262 4.73 -9.39 -6.10
C ILE A 262 4.53 -10.88 -6.43
N GLU A 263 4.00 -11.19 -7.61
CA GLU A 263 3.90 -12.57 -8.10
C GLU A 263 5.29 -13.22 -8.18
N PHE A 264 6.31 -12.47 -8.60
CA PHE A 264 7.69 -12.95 -8.62
C PHE A 264 8.25 -13.20 -7.22
N MET A 265 8.02 -12.32 -6.26
CA MET A 265 8.46 -12.47 -4.87
C MET A 265 7.84 -13.67 -4.16
N GLN A 266 6.64 -14.09 -4.57
CA GLN A 266 5.91 -15.20 -3.96
C GLN A 266 5.82 -15.10 -2.42
N PRO A 267 5.31 -13.99 -1.86
CA PRO A 267 5.15 -13.90 -0.41
C PRO A 267 4.26 -15.02 0.13
N ARG A 268 4.59 -15.52 1.30
CA ARG A 268 3.76 -16.49 2.03
C ARG A 268 2.61 -15.81 2.77
N TRP A 269 2.89 -14.59 3.28
CA TRP A 269 1.91 -13.73 3.91
C TRP A 269 2.04 -12.31 3.40
N VAL A 270 0.90 -11.69 3.18
CA VAL A 270 0.77 -10.29 2.77
C VAL A 270 0.03 -9.52 3.85
N PHE A 271 0.63 -8.40 4.27
CA PHE A 271 0.07 -7.44 5.21
C PHE A 271 -0.32 -6.18 4.43
N PRO A 272 -1.61 -6.06 4.04
CA PRO A 272 -2.07 -4.95 3.21
C PRO A 272 -2.34 -3.69 4.03
N GLY A 273 -2.42 -2.53 3.34
CA GLY A 273 -2.86 -1.28 3.94
C GLY A 273 -4.30 -1.36 4.45
N HIS A 274 -5.17 -2.09 3.74
CA HIS A 274 -6.57 -2.27 4.14
C HIS A 274 -7.02 -3.72 4.03
N GLY A 275 -7.96 -4.11 4.91
CA GLY A 275 -8.50 -5.46 4.98
C GLY A 275 -7.63 -6.45 5.77
N PRO A 276 -7.93 -7.74 5.75
CA PRO A 276 -7.21 -8.76 6.50
C PRO A 276 -5.84 -9.08 5.89
N ALA A 277 -4.90 -9.53 6.72
CA ALA A 277 -3.71 -10.22 6.23
C ALA A 277 -4.12 -11.51 5.51
N PHE A 278 -3.42 -11.88 4.45
CA PHE A 278 -3.78 -13.03 3.62
C PHE A 278 -2.56 -13.82 3.13
N SER A 279 -2.80 -15.06 2.74
CA SER A 279 -1.79 -15.98 2.20
C SER A 279 -2.17 -16.58 0.83
N ASP A 280 -3.41 -16.37 0.38
CA ASP A 280 -3.86 -16.78 -0.95
C ASP A 280 -3.44 -15.71 -1.98
N LEU A 281 -2.18 -15.78 -2.38
CA LEU A 281 -1.59 -14.81 -3.30
C LEU A 281 -2.22 -14.90 -4.70
N ASP A 282 -2.50 -16.12 -5.18
CA ASP A 282 -3.01 -16.33 -6.54
C ASP A 282 -4.39 -15.72 -6.70
N GLN A 283 -5.27 -15.91 -5.69
CA GLN A 283 -6.59 -15.29 -5.67
C GLN A 283 -6.52 -13.77 -5.62
N ALA A 284 -5.67 -13.21 -4.77
CA ALA A 284 -5.51 -11.77 -4.63
C ALA A 284 -4.99 -11.14 -5.94
N LEU A 285 -3.97 -11.73 -6.57
CA LEU A 285 -3.44 -11.27 -7.85
C LEU A 285 -4.48 -11.37 -8.98
N ALA A 286 -5.24 -12.48 -9.04
CA ALA A 286 -6.30 -12.64 -10.04
C ALA A 286 -7.38 -11.56 -9.88
N SER A 287 -7.81 -11.28 -8.64
CA SER A 287 -8.77 -10.22 -8.33
C SER A 287 -8.23 -8.83 -8.71
N ALA A 288 -6.98 -8.54 -8.34
CA ALA A 288 -6.32 -7.28 -8.65
C ALA A 288 -6.18 -7.05 -10.16
N ARG A 289 -5.70 -8.04 -10.92
CA ARG A 289 -5.57 -7.95 -12.38
C ARG A 289 -6.91 -7.78 -13.10
N LYS A 290 -7.95 -8.49 -12.63
CA LYS A 290 -9.31 -8.32 -13.15
C LYS A 290 -9.81 -6.90 -12.95
N ARG A 291 -9.59 -6.33 -11.76
CA ARG A 291 -9.96 -4.95 -11.43
C ARG A 291 -9.19 -3.95 -12.28
N LEU A 292 -7.87 -4.12 -12.42
CA LEU A 292 -7.00 -3.25 -13.22
C LEU A 292 -7.43 -3.25 -14.69
N SER A 293 -7.67 -4.43 -15.28
CA SER A 293 -8.18 -4.56 -16.65
C SER A 293 -9.52 -3.85 -16.86
N ALA A 294 -10.43 -3.96 -15.89
CA ALA A 294 -11.72 -3.28 -15.95
C ALA A 294 -11.62 -1.75 -15.84
N MET A 295 -10.65 -1.22 -15.08
CA MET A 295 -10.39 0.22 -14.97
C MET A 295 -9.70 0.76 -16.22
N ARG A 296 -8.77 0.00 -16.80
CA ARG A 296 -8.06 0.33 -18.04
C ARG A 296 -9.00 0.38 -19.24
N SER A 297 -9.99 -0.51 -19.30
CA SER A 297 -11.00 -0.55 -20.38
C SER A 297 -12.06 0.55 -20.28
N ASP A 298 -12.32 1.09 -19.09
CA ASP A 298 -13.28 2.18 -18.83
C ASP A 298 -12.69 3.17 -17.81
N PRO A 299 -11.97 4.21 -18.26
CA PRO A 299 -11.45 5.26 -17.38
C PRO A 299 -12.54 6.00 -16.57
N GLY A 300 -13.76 6.09 -17.10
CA GLY A 300 -14.90 6.63 -16.37
C GLY A 300 -15.31 5.75 -15.19
N LYS A 301 -15.14 4.44 -15.29
CA LYS A 301 -15.36 3.51 -14.18
C LYS A 301 -14.35 3.74 -13.05
N HIS A 302 -13.08 3.97 -13.41
CA HIS A 302 -12.04 4.30 -12.43
C HIS A 302 -12.36 5.63 -11.71
N ALA A 303 -12.74 6.68 -12.45
CA ALA A 303 -13.12 7.97 -11.87
C ALA A 303 -14.34 7.86 -10.94
N ARG A 304 -15.38 7.13 -11.35
CA ARG A 304 -16.56 6.85 -10.49
C ARG A 304 -16.16 6.14 -9.21
N HIS A 305 -15.27 5.16 -9.30
CA HIS A 305 -14.77 4.44 -8.13
C HIS A 305 -13.97 5.37 -7.19
N ALA A 306 -13.04 6.14 -7.73
CA ALA A 306 -12.22 7.08 -6.96
C ALA A 306 -13.09 8.12 -6.22
N LEU A 307 -14.11 8.66 -6.89
CA LEU A 307 -15.02 9.61 -6.28
C LEU A 307 -15.84 8.98 -5.15
N LYS A 308 -16.27 7.72 -5.29
CA LYS A 308 -16.94 6.98 -4.20
C LYS A 308 -16.03 6.81 -3.00
N VAL A 309 -14.78 6.43 -3.24
CA VAL A 309 -13.77 6.26 -2.17
C VAL A 309 -13.55 7.58 -1.45
N LEU A 310 -13.36 8.69 -2.19
CA LEU A 310 -13.17 10.02 -1.61
C LEU A 310 -14.34 10.44 -0.72
N VAL A 311 -15.57 10.37 -1.26
CA VAL A 311 -16.78 10.77 -0.51
C VAL A 311 -16.97 9.87 0.71
N LYS A 312 -16.80 8.55 0.55
CA LYS A 312 -16.96 7.60 1.67
C LYS A 312 -15.91 7.83 2.75
N PHE A 313 -14.65 8.08 2.37
CA PHE A 313 -13.58 8.39 3.30
C PHE A 313 -13.90 9.64 4.15
N LEU A 314 -14.29 10.73 3.50
CA LEU A 314 -14.66 11.95 4.20
C LEU A 314 -15.89 11.76 5.09
N MET A 315 -16.87 10.97 4.67
CA MET A 315 -18.02 10.67 5.50
C MET A 315 -17.70 9.75 6.69
N LEU A 316 -16.70 8.88 6.60
CA LEU A 316 -16.17 8.15 7.75
C LEU A 316 -15.47 9.08 8.76
N ASP A 317 -14.80 10.11 8.27
CA ASP A 317 -14.17 11.13 9.13
C ASP A 317 -15.21 12.05 9.77
N LEU A 318 -16.14 12.61 9.00
CA LEU A 318 -17.12 13.60 9.45
C LEU A 318 -18.29 12.99 10.23
N GLU A 319 -18.66 11.74 9.93
CA GLU A 319 -19.82 10.98 10.42
C GLU A 319 -21.15 11.55 9.93
N TRP A 320 -21.33 12.85 9.99
CA TRP A 320 -22.45 13.58 9.42
C TRP A 320 -22.03 14.98 8.97
N VAL A 321 -22.75 15.55 8.00
CA VAL A 321 -22.47 16.88 7.46
C VAL A 321 -23.72 17.44 6.76
N GLU A 322 -23.90 18.78 6.79
CA GLU A 322 -24.89 19.46 5.97
C GLU A 322 -24.52 19.33 4.48
N VAL A 323 -25.48 19.02 3.62
CA VAL A 323 -25.26 18.81 2.17
C VAL A 323 -24.55 20.00 1.53
N ASP A 324 -25.02 21.23 1.79
CA ASP A 324 -24.42 22.43 1.21
C ASP A 324 -22.98 22.66 1.69
N ALA A 325 -22.71 22.39 2.98
CA ALA A 325 -21.36 22.47 3.52
C ALA A 325 -20.43 21.41 2.91
N PHE A 326 -20.95 20.21 2.64
CA PHE A 326 -20.19 19.15 1.99
C PHE A 326 -19.88 19.49 0.53
N HIS A 327 -20.85 20.05 -0.21
CA HIS A 327 -20.63 20.56 -1.56
C HIS A 327 -19.58 21.69 -1.58
N ALA A 328 -19.66 22.64 -0.64
CA ALA A 328 -18.70 23.72 -0.54
C ALA A 328 -17.27 23.22 -0.19
N HIS A 329 -17.16 22.19 0.65
CA HIS A 329 -15.89 21.59 1.01
C HIS A 329 -15.27 20.85 -0.18
N LEU A 330 -15.98 19.91 -0.78
CA LEU A 330 -15.49 19.10 -1.90
C LEU A 330 -15.39 19.86 -3.22
N GLY A 331 -16.21 20.89 -3.45
CA GLY A 331 -16.12 21.72 -4.66
C GLY A 331 -14.76 22.38 -4.86
N ARG A 332 -13.95 22.50 -3.80
CA ARG A 332 -12.58 22.99 -3.86
C ARG A 332 -11.58 21.88 -4.18
N ALA A 333 -11.92 20.62 -3.92
CA ALA A 333 -11.03 19.49 -4.11
C ALA A 333 -10.71 19.29 -5.60
N ARG A 334 -9.41 19.25 -5.94
CA ARG A 334 -8.94 19.03 -7.31
C ARG A 334 -9.42 17.67 -7.82
N LEU A 335 -9.35 16.65 -6.98
CA LEU A 335 -9.74 15.29 -7.34
C LEU A 335 -11.20 15.17 -7.79
N LEU A 336 -12.14 15.93 -7.19
CA LEU A 336 -13.52 15.97 -7.67
C LEU A 336 -13.59 16.46 -9.12
N LYS A 337 -12.86 17.54 -9.45
CA LYS A 337 -12.84 18.12 -10.79
C LYS A 337 -12.25 17.16 -11.83
N ASP A 338 -11.18 16.47 -11.46
CA ASP A 338 -10.51 15.49 -12.33
C ASP A 338 -11.41 14.27 -12.59
N CYS A 339 -12.07 13.75 -11.56
CA CYS A 339 -13.07 12.69 -11.70
C CYS A 339 -14.27 13.14 -12.56
N ALA A 340 -14.83 14.30 -12.30
CA ALA A 340 -15.97 14.83 -13.03
C ALA A 340 -15.67 14.96 -14.53
N LYS A 341 -14.50 15.51 -14.87
CA LYS A 341 -14.03 15.60 -16.26
C LYS A 341 -13.98 14.24 -16.96
N ARG A 342 -13.48 13.20 -16.28
CA ARG A 342 -13.40 11.83 -16.83
C ARG A 342 -14.77 11.14 -16.92
N MET A 343 -15.73 11.59 -16.11
CA MET A 343 -17.12 11.15 -16.15
C MET A 343 -17.98 11.92 -17.17
N ASN A 344 -17.42 12.93 -17.87
CA ASN A 344 -18.16 13.87 -18.72
C ASN A 344 -19.31 14.57 -17.99
N MET A 345 -19.09 14.97 -16.75
CA MET A 345 -20.04 15.69 -15.88
C MET A 345 -19.40 16.99 -15.40
N ASP A 346 -20.24 17.97 -14.99
CA ASP A 346 -19.71 19.05 -14.15
C ASP A 346 -19.49 18.55 -12.69
N PRO A 347 -18.65 19.24 -11.89
CA PRO A 347 -18.32 18.80 -10.54
C PRO A 347 -19.53 18.63 -9.61
N ASP A 348 -20.54 19.52 -9.70
CA ASP A 348 -21.73 19.44 -8.84
C ASP A 348 -22.62 18.27 -9.23
N GLN A 349 -22.74 17.99 -10.53
CA GLN A 349 -23.44 16.80 -11.03
C GLN A 349 -22.73 15.50 -10.60
N ALA A 350 -21.41 15.46 -10.72
CA ALA A 350 -20.62 14.30 -10.30
C ALA A 350 -20.75 14.04 -8.79
N LEU A 351 -20.71 15.10 -7.98
CA LEU A 351 -20.87 14.99 -6.53
C LEU A 351 -22.30 14.54 -6.15
N SER A 352 -23.32 15.11 -6.76
CA SER A 352 -24.71 14.69 -6.56
C SER A 352 -24.91 13.23 -6.95
N TRP A 353 -24.37 12.83 -8.11
CA TRP A 353 -24.43 11.44 -8.57
C TRP A 353 -23.81 10.46 -7.57
N VAL A 354 -22.61 10.76 -7.03
CA VAL A 354 -21.93 9.83 -6.10
C VAL A 354 -22.65 9.74 -4.76
N ILE A 355 -23.21 10.85 -4.28
CA ILE A 355 -24.00 10.87 -3.04
C ILE A 355 -25.24 9.96 -3.21
N ASP A 356 -25.99 10.13 -4.32
CA ASP A 356 -27.19 9.32 -4.60
C ASP A 356 -26.84 7.83 -4.77
N ASP A 357 -25.74 7.52 -5.44
CA ASP A 357 -25.27 6.15 -5.62
C ASP A 357 -24.85 5.50 -4.28
N LEU A 358 -24.15 6.24 -3.40
CA LEU A 358 -23.79 5.74 -2.06
C LEU A 358 -25.04 5.59 -1.15
N ILE A 359 -26.05 6.42 -1.30
CA ILE A 359 -27.34 6.26 -0.62
C ILE A 359 -28.05 5.01 -1.12
N ALA A 360 -28.11 4.79 -2.44
CA ALA A 360 -28.71 3.61 -3.04
C ALA A 360 -28.00 2.30 -2.62
N GLN A 361 -26.71 2.36 -2.31
CA GLN A 361 -25.92 1.25 -1.79
C GLN A 361 -25.97 1.12 -0.24
N GLU A 362 -26.81 1.90 0.42
CA GLU A 362 -26.92 1.92 1.89
C GLU A 362 -25.62 2.25 2.62
N GLN A 363 -24.71 3.00 1.95
CA GLN A 363 -23.44 3.46 2.55
C GLN A 363 -23.55 4.87 3.12
N LEU A 364 -24.52 5.62 2.68
CA LEU A 364 -24.93 6.92 3.24
C LEU A 364 -26.42 6.93 3.46
N ARG A 365 -26.88 7.83 4.33
CA ARG A 365 -28.29 8.15 4.55
C ARG A 365 -28.46 9.65 4.50
N ARG A 366 -29.58 10.11 3.99
CA ARG A 366 -29.95 11.53 3.98
C ARG A 366 -31.17 11.75 4.86
N GLU A 367 -31.07 12.70 5.80
CA GLU A 367 -32.17 13.16 6.67
C GLU A 367 -32.31 14.67 6.49
N GLY A 368 -33.31 15.10 5.72
CA GLY A 368 -33.48 16.50 5.34
C GLY A 368 -32.28 17.05 4.57
N SER A 369 -31.61 18.06 5.14
CA SER A 369 -30.39 18.66 4.59
C SER A 369 -29.08 17.99 5.06
N VAL A 370 -29.15 16.94 5.89
CA VAL A 370 -27.98 16.30 6.47
C VAL A 370 -27.66 14.98 5.78
N LEU A 371 -26.38 14.79 5.42
CA LEU A 371 -25.81 13.49 5.05
C LEU A 371 -25.23 12.84 6.29
N ILE A 372 -25.49 11.55 6.43
CA ILE A 372 -25.05 10.73 7.57
C ILE A 372 -24.32 9.50 7.02
N ASN A 373 -23.13 9.24 7.55
CA ASN A 373 -22.42 8.01 7.25
C ASN A 373 -23.22 6.81 7.75
N HIS A 374 -23.48 5.87 6.87
CA HIS A 374 -24.14 4.62 7.23
C HIS A 374 -23.19 3.47 7.02
N GLN A 375 -22.96 2.68 8.08
CA GLN A 375 -22.21 1.43 7.97
C GLN A 375 -23.21 0.28 8.01
N ARG A 376 -23.27 -0.47 6.92
CA ARG A 376 -23.96 -1.75 6.94
C ARG A 376 -23.33 -2.60 8.05
N LYS A 377 -24.08 -2.94 9.09
CA LYS A 377 -23.60 -3.94 10.06
C LYS A 377 -23.29 -5.20 9.27
N ALA A 378 -22.07 -5.69 9.36
CA ALA A 378 -21.72 -7.01 8.83
C ALA A 378 -22.71 -8.01 9.44
N ALA A 379 -23.41 -8.73 8.57
CA ALA A 379 -24.37 -9.74 8.96
C ALA A 379 -23.64 -10.97 9.53
#